data_784248e2a3896682aa4fb033ac63c396
#
_entry.id   784248e2a3896682aa4fb033ac63c396
#
_cell.length_a   1.000
_cell.length_b   1.000
_cell.length_c   1.000
_cell.angle_alpha   90.00
_cell.angle_beta   90.00
_cell.angle_gamma   90.00
#
_symmetry.space_group_name_H-M   'P 1'
#
loop_
_entity.id
_entity.type
_entity.pdbx_description
1 polymer ?
#
loop_
_entity_poly.entity_id
_entity_poly.type
_entity_poly.pdbx_seq_one_letter_code
_entity_poly.pdbx_strand_id
1 'polypeptide(L)'
;MGEITIHGKIINFDTREIRNEKTIIMFAVTDFTDTITIKMFTRNDQLPELLGELKKGAFVKIKGVTTIDKFDGELTIGSVTGIKKIGDFTVSREDLSPIKRVELHCHTKMSDMDGVSEVKDIVKRAHDWGHPAIAITDHGVAQAFPDANHYIETLDKDDPFKVIYGVVGYVVDDLTDIAVNAGDQTLDD
;
A
#
# COMPACT_ATOMS: atom_id res chain seq x y z
N MET A 1 21.53 3.50 23.43
CA MET A 1 21.04 4.74 22.80
C MET A 1 22.21 5.42 22.16
N GLY A 2 22.09 5.86 20.91
CA GLY A 2 23.21 6.43 20.17
C GLY A 2 22.77 7.34 19.04
N GLU A 3 23.74 8.02 18.45
CA GLU A 3 23.49 8.81 17.24
C GLU A 3 23.29 7.86 16.05
N ILE A 4 22.22 8.07 15.28
CA ILE A 4 21.91 7.28 14.10
C ILE A 4 21.55 8.18 12.93
N THR A 5 21.69 7.63 11.74
CA THR A 5 21.19 8.24 10.51
C THR A 5 20.27 7.23 9.84
N ILE A 6 19.03 7.63 9.60
CA ILE A 6 18.05 6.83 8.90
C ILE A 6 17.62 7.52 7.62
N HIS A 7 17.02 6.77 6.71
CA HIS A 7 16.30 7.31 5.58
C HIS A 7 14.97 6.56 5.43
N GLY A 8 13.95 7.26 4.99
CA GLY A 8 12.62 6.65 4.86
C GLY A 8 11.59 7.61 4.31
N LYS A 9 10.39 7.06 4.14
CA LYS A 9 9.20 7.79 3.72
C LYS A 9 8.37 8.21 4.93
N ILE A 10 7.94 9.45 4.97
CA ILE A 10 7.02 9.96 6.00
C ILE A 10 5.63 9.38 5.73
N ILE A 11 5.11 8.56 6.63
CA ILE A 11 3.79 7.92 6.51
C ILE A 11 2.70 8.59 7.35
N ASN A 12 3.12 9.26 8.42
CA ASN A 12 2.23 10.00 9.31
C ASN A 12 2.90 11.31 9.70
N PHE A 13 2.10 12.35 9.95
CA PHE A 13 2.61 13.65 10.34
C PHE A 13 1.58 14.36 11.22
N ASP A 14 2.00 14.79 12.39
CA ASP A 14 1.19 15.51 13.36
C ASP A 14 1.99 16.65 14.00
N THR A 15 1.30 17.72 14.39
CA THR A 15 1.89 18.86 15.08
C THR A 15 1.04 19.24 16.28
N ARG A 16 1.71 19.50 17.41
CA ARG A 16 1.03 19.92 18.62
C ARG A 16 1.72 21.13 19.22
N GLU A 17 0.98 22.22 19.31
CA GLU A 17 1.46 23.42 20.00
C GLU A 17 1.58 23.17 21.51
N ILE A 18 2.66 23.63 22.09
CA ILE A 18 2.95 23.57 23.51
C ILE A 18 3.23 24.98 24.06
N ARG A 19 3.40 25.09 25.38
CA ARG A 19 3.70 26.37 26.04
C ARG A 19 5.01 26.98 25.52
N ASN A 20 5.15 28.31 25.61
CA ASN A 20 6.33 29.11 25.28
C ASN A 20 6.65 29.14 23.76
N GLU A 21 5.65 29.34 22.91
CA GLU A 21 5.83 29.51 21.46
C GLU A 21 6.61 28.37 20.79
N LYS A 22 6.42 27.17 21.29
CA LYS A 22 7.06 25.96 20.77
C LYS A 22 5.99 25.00 20.25
N THR A 23 6.33 24.31 19.18
CA THR A 23 5.53 23.23 18.63
C THR A 23 6.32 21.92 18.65
N ILE A 24 5.68 20.84 19.06
CA ILE A 24 6.18 19.48 18.84
C ILE A 24 5.72 19.05 17.47
N ILE A 25 6.65 18.61 16.65
CA ILE A 25 6.40 17.94 15.40
C ILE A 25 6.63 16.44 15.64
N MET A 26 5.62 15.64 15.33
CA MET A 26 5.68 14.18 15.43
C MET A 26 5.39 13.60 14.05
N PHE A 27 6.26 12.73 13.59
CA PHE A 27 6.04 12.02 12.34
C PHE A 27 6.68 10.64 12.36
N ALA A 28 6.07 9.71 11.64
CA ALA A 28 6.56 8.36 11.51
C ALA A 28 7.26 8.19 10.16
N VAL A 29 8.42 7.56 10.18
CA VAL A 29 9.25 7.28 9.01
C VAL A 29 9.46 5.79 8.86
N THR A 30 9.23 5.28 7.66
CA THR A 30 9.43 3.87 7.30
C THR A 30 10.42 3.74 6.15
N ASP A 31 11.25 2.71 6.20
CA ASP A 31 12.08 2.24 5.10
C ASP A 31 11.45 1.03 4.37
N PHE A 32 10.16 0.76 4.67
CA PHE A 32 9.36 -0.37 4.21
C PHE A 32 9.69 -1.72 4.88
N THR A 33 10.61 -1.76 5.83
CA THR A 33 10.87 -2.93 6.68
C THR A 33 10.33 -2.73 8.08
N ASP A 34 10.49 -1.52 8.62
CA ASP A 34 10.00 -1.13 9.93
C ASP A 34 9.68 0.38 9.95
N THR A 35 9.17 0.86 11.08
CA THR A 35 8.74 2.25 11.25
C THR A 35 9.25 2.80 12.57
N ILE A 36 9.80 4.02 12.56
CA ILE A 36 10.21 4.72 13.76
C ILE A 36 9.56 6.10 13.85
N THR A 37 9.14 6.46 15.06
CA THR A 37 8.59 7.79 15.34
C THR A 37 9.68 8.78 15.63
N ILE A 38 9.58 9.95 15.03
CA ILE A 38 10.45 11.09 15.26
C ILE A 38 9.66 12.15 16.02
N LYS A 39 10.23 12.66 17.13
CA LYS A 39 9.67 13.75 17.94
C LYS A 39 10.68 14.88 18.00
N MET A 40 10.33 16.02 17.41
CA MET A 40 11.22 17.19 17.42
C MET A 40 10.48 18.43 17.93
N PHE A 41 11.23 19.30 18.58
CA PHE A 41 10.72 20.57 19.06
C PHE A 41 11.23 21.68 18.16
N THR A 42 10.33 22.55 17.75
CA THR A 42 10.66 23.74 16.96
C THR A 42 10.00 24.98 17.55
N ARG A 43 10.51 26.13 17.20
CA ARG A 43 9.83 27.40 17.49
C ARG A 43 8.76 27.64 16.45
N ASN A 44 7.69 28.35 16.85
CA ASN A 44 6.58 28.61 15.96
C ASN A 44 6.97 29.44 14.72
N ASP A 45 8.02 30.27 14.83
CA ASP A 45 8.55 31.07 13.71
C ASP A 45 9.24 30.23 12.62
N GLN A 46 9.84 29.08 12.99
CA GLN A 46 10.51 28.14 12.07
C GLN A 46 9.57 27.07 11.51
N LEU A 47 8.38 26.93 12.08
CA LEU A 47 7.41 25.90 11.71
C LEU A 47 6.99 25.93 10.23
N PRO A 48 6.69 27.11 9.61
CA PRO A 48 6.24 27.15 8.22
C PRO A 48 7.28 26.62 7.23
N GLU A 49 8.57 26.90 7.45
CA GLU A 49 9.66 26.42 6.61
C GLU A 49 9.77 24.88 6.69
N LEU A 50 9.76 24.35 7.91
CA LEU A 50 9.81 22.91 8.14
C LEU A 50 8.59 22.17 7.57
N LEU A 51 7.40 22.74 7.70
CA LEU A 51 6.16 22.17 7.14
C LEU A 51 6.15 22.19 5.60
N GLY A 52 6.89 23.10 4.97
CA GLY A 52 7.08 23.15 3.53
C GLY A 52 7.83 21.91 3.01
N GLU A 53 8.78 21.42 3.78
CA GLU A 53 9.65 20.30 3.40
C GLU A 53 9.16 18.94 3.93
N LEU A 54 8.56 18.92 5.13
CA LEU A 54 8.12 17.72 5.81
C LEU A 54 6.62 17.47 5.58
N LYS A 55 6.29 16.68 4.57
CA LYS A 55 4.91 16.30 4.25
C LYS A 55 4.76 14.79 4.24
N LYS A 56 3.57 14.32 4.57
CA LYS A 56 3.21 12.90 4.36
C LYS A 56 3.53 12.49 2.92
N GLY A 57 4.24 11.39 2.74
CA GLY A 57 4.70 10.90 1.45
C GLY A 57 6.09 11.37 1.03
N ALA A 58 6.68 12.37 1.69
CA ALA A 58 8.04 12.83 1.40
C ALA A 58 9.09 11.80 1.85
N PHE A 59 10.16 11.68 1.08
CA PHE A 59 11.33 10.88 1.42
C PHE A 59 12.39 11.75 2.07
N VAL A 60 12.88 11.32 3.22
CA VAL A 60 13.81 12.10 4.04
C VAL A 60 14.97 11.24 4.55
N LYS A 61 16.11 11.88 4.74
CA LYS A 61 17.24 11.36 5.49
C LYS A 61 17.36 12.16 6.77
N ILE A 62 17.36 11.49 7.90
CA ILE A 62 17.32 12.10 9.24
C ILE A 62 18.50 11.62 10.05
N LYS A 63 19.19 12.55 10.67
CA LYS A 63 20.25 12.31 11.65
C LYS A 63 19.75 12.75 13.03
N GLY A 64 19.90 11.89 14.02
CA GLY A 64 19.47 12.20 15.37
C GLY A 64 19.90 11.17 16.40
N VAL A 65 19.43 11.33 17.61
CA VAL A 65 19.74 10.46 18.74
C VAL A 65 18.48 9.67 19.13
N THR A 66 18.64 8.35 19.21
CA THR A 66 17.57 7.46 19.70
C THR A 66 17.36 7.62 21.20
N THR A 67 16.13 7.62 21.62
CA THR A 67 15.71 7.67 23.02
C THR A 67 14.45 6.83 23.23
N ILE A 68 14.28 6.33 24.44
CA ILE A 68 13.00 5.74 24.83
C ILE A 68 12.08 6.88 25.25
N ASP A 69 10.93 6.98 24.62
CA ASP A 69 9.93 7.95 25.01
C ASP A 69 9.36 7.60 26.40
N LYS A 70 9.22 8.62 27.25
CA LYS A 70 8.79 8.43 28.64
C LYS A 70 7.30 8.18 28.81
N PHE A 71 6.51 8.46 27.78
CA PHE A 71 5.05 8.36 27.83
C PHE A 71 4.55 7.04 27.31
N ASP A 72 5.09 6.57 26.18
CA ASP A 72 4.65 5.32 25.54
C ASP A 72 5.67 4.17 25.67
N GLY A 73 6.90 4.48 26.13
CA GLY A 73 7.96 3.47 26.27
C GLY A 73 8.57 3.02 24.95
N GLU A 74 8.21 3.64 23.83
CA GLU A 74 8.69 3.25 22.51
C GLU A 74 10.03 3.88 22.16
N LEU A 75 10.78 3.21 21.29
CA LEU A 75 12.01 3.75 20.74
C LEU A 75 11.69 4.85 19.73
N THR A 76 12.19 6.05 19.98
CA THR A 76 11.99 7.23 19.13
C THR A 76 13.30 7.94 18.81
N ILE A 77 13.29 8.82 17.82
CA ILE A 77 14.35 9.79 17.62
C ILE A 77 13.89 11.11 18.25
N GLY A 78 14.44 11.43 19.43
CA GLY A 78 14.03 12.60 20.21
C GLY A 78 14.87 13.86 20.00
N SER A 79 16.11 13.72 19.50
CA SER A 79 17.01 14.82 19.19
C SER A 79 17.45 14.75 17.75
N VAL A 80 16.78 15.50 16.90
CA VAL A 80 17.09 15.59 15.48
C VAL A 80 18.16 16.65 15.26
N THR A 81 19.29 16.26 14.66
CA THR A 81 20.42 17.14 14.34
C THR A 81 20.47 17.55 12.89
N GLY A 82 19.75 16.85 12.01
CA GLY A 82 19.65 17.20 10.61
C GLY A 82 18.55 16.43 9.90
N ILE A 83 17.88 17.12 8.98
CA ILE A 83 16.89 16.54 8.07
C ILE A 83 17.22 17.00 6.66
N LYS A 84 17.16 16.08 5.70
CA LYS A 84 17.34 16.38 4.28
C LYS A 84 16.31 15.61 3.48
N LYS A 85 15.61 16.30 2.59
CA LYS A 85 14.75 15.65 1.58
C LYS A 85 15.62 14.88 0.59
N ILE A 86 15.21 13.67 0.26
CA ILE A 86 15.88 12.78 -0.70
C ILE A 86 14.89 12.33 -1.78
N GLY A 87 15.41 11.73 -2.84
CA GLY A 87 14.57 11.12 -3.87
C GLY A 87 13.83 9.89 -3.36
N ASP A 88 12.79 9.52 -4.08
CA ASP A 88 12.10 8.24 -3.86
C ASP A 88 13.07 7.09 -4.13
N PHE A 89 13.22 6.21 -3.15
CA PHE A 89 14.05 5.01 -3.26
C PHE A 89 13.21 3.73 -3.22
N THR A 90 11.90 3.86 -3.40
CA THR A 90 10.99 2.71 -3.46
C THR A 90 11.36 1.83 -4.63
N VAL A 91 11.67 0.57 -4.35
CA VAL A 91 11.88 -0.43 -5.40
C VAL A 91 10.52 -1.05 -5.69
N SER A 92 9.97 -0.74 -6.85
CA SER A 92 8.80 -1.45 -7.36
C SER A 92 9.23 -2.69 -8.13
N ARG A 93 8.45 -3.77 -7.99
CA ARG A 93 8.61 -4.92 -8.88
C ARG A 93 8.14 -4.53 -10.27
N GLU A 94 8.90 -4.93 -11.27
CA GLU A 94 8.58 -4.72 -12.68
C GLU A 94 8.61 -6.05 -13.42
N ASP A 95 7.76 -6.21 -14.41
CA ASP A 95 7.88 -7.30 -15.37
C ASP A 95 8.79 -6.82 -16.50
N LEU A 96 10.01 -7.34 -16.54
CA LEU A 96 11.00 -7.05 -17.58
C LEU A 96 10.98 -8.06 -18.74
N SER A 97 9.99 -8.96 -18.76
CA SER A 97 9.85 -9.94 -19.85
C SER A 97 9.60 -9.23 -21.18
N PRO A 98 10.33 -9.59 -22.25
CA PRO A 98 10.13 -8.99 -23.58
C PRO A 98 8.79 -9.38 -24.19
N ILE A 99 8.22 -10.51 -23.79
CA ILE A 99 6.89 -10.98 -24.20
C ILE A 99 6.04 -11.03 -22.93
N LYS A 100 4.98 -10.24 -22.92
CA LYS A 100 4.07 -10.17 -21.78
C LYS A 100 3.08 -11.32 -21.80
N ARG A 101 2.89 -11.93 -20.66
CA ARG A 101 1.90 -12.97 -20.47
C ARG A 101 0.53 -12.34 -20.19
N VAL A 102 -0.54 -12.98 -20.67
CA VAL A 102 -1.89 -12.72 -20.21
C VAL A 102 -2.20 -13.69 -19.06
N GLU A 103 -2.50 -13.16 -17.89
CA GLU A 103 -2.99 -13.98 -16.77
C GLU A 103 -4.46 -14.30 -17.02
N LEU A 104 -4.79 -15.59 -17.11
CA LEU A 104 -6.13 -16.07 -17.40
C LEU A 104 -6.87 -16.63 -16.18
N HIS A 105 -6.21 -16.74 -15.04
CA HIS A 105 -6.76 -17.27 -13.81
C HIS A 105 -6.27 -16.45 -12.61
N CYS A 106 -7.07 -15.49 -12.17
CA CYS A 106 -6.70 -14.59 -11.09
C CYS A 106 -7.87 -14.37 -10.15
N HIS A 107 -7.61 -14.52 -8.86
CA HIS A 107 -8.58 -14.32 -7.80
C HIS A 107 -8.31 -13.01 -7.06
N THR A 108 -9.39 -12.29 -6.77
CA THR A 108 -9.37 -11.08 -5.94
C THR A 108 -9.78 -11.41 -4.51
N LYS A 109 -9.83 -10.40 -3.64
CA LYS A 109 -10.38 -10.56 -2.29
C LYS A 109 -11.86 -11.00 -2.24
N MET A 110 -12.54 -11.03 -3.39
CA MET A 110 -13.92 -11.51 -3.49
C MET A 110 -13.99 -13.04 -3.54
N SER A 111 -12.86 -13.71 -3.79
CA SER A 111 -12.70 -15.15 -3.57
C SER A 111 -12.41 -15.38 -2.08
N ASP A 112 -13.45 -15.81 -1.34
CA ASP A 112 -13.40 -15.98 0.10
C ASP A 112 -12.31 -16.99 0.52
N MET A 113 -11.56 -16.67 1.58
CA MET A 113 -10.42 -17.43 2.11
C MET A 113 -9.26 -17.73 1.13
N ASP A 114 -9.26 -17.12 -0.07
CA ASP A 114 -8.27 -17.36 -1.11
C ASP A 114 -7.54 -16.07 -1.53
N GLY A 115 -8.25 -15.08 -2.05
CA GLY A 115 -7.67 -13.81 -2.49
C GLY A 115 -7.63 -12.74 -1.39
N VAL A 116 -6.59 -11.90 -1.40
CA VAL A 116 -6.46 -10.76 -0.47
C VAL A 116 -6.33 -9.41 -1.17
N SER A 117 -6.07 -9.41 -2.48
CA SER A 117 -5.79 -8.20 -3.24
C SER A 117 -7.07 -7.57 -3.79
N GLU A 118 -7.10 -6.23 -3.76
CA GLU A 118 -8.15 -5.47 -4.44
C GLU A 118 -8.06 -5.66 -5.96
N VAL A 119 -9.18 -5.84 -6.62
CA VAL A 119 -9.23 -6.00 -8.08
C VAL A 119 -8.60 -4.81 -8.79
N LYS A 120 -8.83 -3.60 -8.31
CA LYS A 120 -8.24 -2.37 -8.86
C LYS A 120 -6.71 -2.40 -8.86
N ASP A 121 -6.11 -2.89 -7.78
CA ASP A 121 -4.65 -2.97 -7.66
C ASP A 121 -4.06 -4.05 -8.59
N ILE A 122 -4.77 -5.18 -8.74
CA ILE A 122 -4.40 -6.26 -9.64
C ILE A 122 -4.43 -5.76 -11.10
N VAL A 123 -5.56 -5.18 -11.52
CA VAL A 123 -5.77 -4.69 -12.89
C VAL A 123 -4.79 -3.57 -13.22
N LYS A 124 -4.62 -2.61 -12.30
CA LYS A 124 -3.64 -1.55 -12.43
C LYS A 124 -2.22 -2.08 -12.58
N ARG A 125 -1.84 -3.09 -11.80
CA ARG A 125 -0.51 -3.69 -11.85
C ARG A 125 -0.25 -4.36 -13.20
N ALA A 126 -1.21 -5.10 -13.73
CA ALA A 126 -1.12 -5.72 -15.04
C ALA A 126 -0.95 -4.67 -16.15
N HIS A 127 -1.74 -3.62 -16.11
CA HIS A 127 -1.64 -2.49 -17.05
C HIS A 127 -0.28 -1.79 -16.95
N ASP A 128 0.16 -1.39 -15.75
CA ASP A 128 1.44 -0.71 -15.52
C ASP A 128 2.65 -1.55 -16.00
N TRP A 129 2.53 -2.87 -15.96
CA TRP A 129 3.56 -3.79 -16.45
C TRP A 129 3.51 -4.02 -17.97
N GLY A 130 2.52 -3.43 -18.65
CA GLY A 130 2.35 -3.56 -20.10
C GLY A 130 1.78 -4.90 -20.55
N HIS A 131 1.06 -5.61 -19.69
CA HIS A 131 0.29 -6.79 -20.11
C HIS A 131 -0.83 -6.36 -21.05
N PRO A 132 -1.15 -7.12 -22.10
CA PRO A 132 -2.23 -6.75 -23.02
C PRO A 132 -3.63 -7.00 -22.43
N ALA A 133 -3.74 -7.88 -21.45
CA ALA A 133 -4.98 -8.20 -20.77
C ALA A 133 -4.73 -8.93 -19.44
N ILE A 134 -5.77 -8.99 -18.61
CA ILE A 134 -5.85 -9.86 -17.43
C ILE A 134 -7.26 -10.39 -17.26
N ALA A 135 -7.41 -11.65 -16.86
CA ALA A 135 -8.70 -12.21 -16.47
C ALA A 135 -8.91 -12.05 -14.96
N ILE A 136 -10.14 -11.75 -14.57
CA ILE A 136 -10.61 -11.79 -13.18
C ILE A 136 -11.59 -12.95 -13.10
N THR A 137 -11.25 -13.96 -12.30
CA THR A 137 -11.93 -15.26 -12.26
C THR A 137 -12.14 -15.72 -10.82
N ASP A 138 -12.90 -14.95 -10.05
CA ASP A 138 -13.19 -15.28 -8.66
C ASP A 138 -14.06 -16.55 -8.52
N HIS A 139 -13.99 -17.21 -7.38
CA HIS A 139 -14.74 -18.41 -7.05
C HIS A 139 -16.24 -18.13 -6.94
N GLY A 140 -17.02 -18.61 -7.91
CA GLY A 140 -18.48 -18.58 -7.91
C GLY A 140 -19.12 -17.20 -7.87
N VAL A 141 -18.36 -16.12 -8.02
CA VAL A 141 -18.83 -14.75 -7.81
C VAL A 141 -18.35 -13.78 -8.89
N ALA A 142 -19.09 -12.69 -9.08
CA ALA A 142 -18.81 -11.63 -10.05
C ALA A 142 -18.65 -10.23 -9.38
N GLN A 143 -18.51 -10.17 -8.06
CA GLN A 143 -18.51 -8.92 -7.31
C GLN A 143 -17.36 -7.96 -7.68
N ALA A 144 -16.23 -8.50 -8.17
CA ALA A 144 -15.09 -7.69 -8.59
C ALA A 144 -15.28 -6.99 -9.94
N PHE A 145 -16.27 -7.39 -10.76
CA PHE A 145 -16.42 -6.88 -12.13
C PHE A 145 -16.72 -5.39 -12.22
N PRO A 146 -17.61 -4.80 -11.42
CA PRO A 146 -17.86 -3.36 -11.48
C PRO A 146 -16.61 -2.53 -11.20
N ASP A 147 -15.82 -2.89 -10.20
CA ASP A 147 -14.59 -2.16 -9.84
C ASP A 147 -13.49 -2.33 -10.88
N ALA A 148 -13.38 -3.51 -11.49
CA ALA A 148 -12.47 -3.75 -12.61
C ALA A 148 -12.85 -2.90 -13.83
N ASN A 149 -14.15 -2.86 -14.18
CA ASN A 149 -14.67 -2.04 -15.27
C ASN A 149 -14.44 -0.55 -15.00
N HIS A 150 -14.72 -0.10 -13.78
CA HIS A 150 -14.50 1.30 -13.40
C HIS A 150 -13.04 1.72 -13.58
N TYR A 151 -12.07 0.85 -13.31
CA TYR A 151 -10.68 1.14 -13.61
C TYR A 151 -10.44 1.32 -15.12
N ILE A 152 -10.99 0.44 -15.96
CA ILE A 152 -10.89 0.55 -17.44
C ILE A 152 -11.45 1.88 -17.95
N GLU A 153 -12.57 2.34 -17.38
CA GLU A 153 -13.18 3.63 -17.74
C GLU A 153 -12.29 4.83 -17.42
N THR A 154 -11.27 4.67 -16.56
CA THR A 154 -10.29 5.73 -16.26
C THR A 154 -9.13 5.79 -17.25
N LEU A 155 -8.96 4.78 -18.10
CA LEU A 155 -7.93 4.72 -19.13
C LEU A 155 -8.34 5.55 -20.38
N ASP A 156 -7.35 5.84 -21.21
CA ASP A 156 -7.63 6.47 -22.50
C ASP A 156 -8.48 5.55 -23.37
N LYS A 157 -9.35 6.15 -24.20
CA LYS A 157 -10.27 5.38 -25.05
C LYS A 157 -9.57 4.47 -26.06
N ASP A 158 -8.36 4.85 -26.44
CA ASP A 158 -7.53 4.11 -27.40
C ASP A 158 -6.55 3.14 -26.71
N ASP A 159 -6.62 3.00 -25.38
CA ASP A 159 -5.80 2.05 -24.64
C ASP A 159 -6.19 0.62 -25.01
N PRO A 160 -5.24 -0.21 -25.47
CA PRO A 160 -5.53 -1.58 -25.93
C PRO A 160 -5.75 -2.58 -24.78
N PHE A 161 -5.48 -2.18 -23.54
CA PHE A 161 -5.55 -3.07 -22.38
C PHE A 161 -7.00 -3.56 -22.14
N LYS A 162 -7.14 -4.84 -21.79
CA LYS A 162 -8.46 -5.47 -21.60
C LYS A 162 -8.55 -6.23 -20.28
N VAL A 163 -9.70 -6.16 -19.64
CA VAL A 163 -10.09 -7.10 -18.59
C VAL A 163 -10.99 -8.17 -19.17
N ILE A 164 -10.67 -9.42 -18.91
CA ILE A 164 -11.48 -10.59 -19.25
C ILE A 164 -12.26 -10.96 -18.00
N TYR A 165 -13.57 -11.03 -18.13
CA TYR A 165 -14.47 -11.36 -17.02
C TYR A 165 -14.82 -12.84 -17.07
N GLY A 166 -14.51 -13.55 -15.99
CA GLY A 166 -14.78 -14.97 -15.85
C GLY A 166 -15.11 -15.33 -14.40
N VAL A 167 -15.56 -16.52 -14.20
CA VAL A 167 -15.89 -17.08 -12.88
C VAL A 167 -15.40 -18.50 -12.82
N VAL A 168 -14.79 -18.91 -11.70
CA VAL A 168 -14.56 -20.34 -11.43
C VAL A 168 -15.89 -20.95 -11.05
N GLY A 169 -16.41 -21.82 -11.93
CA GLY A 169 -17.67 -22.54 -11.73
C GLY A 169 -17.42 -23.94 -11.16
N TYR A 170 -18.34 -24.40 -10.36
CA TYR A 170 -18.34 -25.76 -9.82
C TYR A 170 -19.34 -26.61 -10.62
N VAL A 171 -18.86 -27.73 -11.13
CA VAL A 171 -19.69 -28.68 -11.86
C VAL A 171 -20.15 -29.77 -10.91
N VAL A 172 -21.46 -30.00 -10.85
CA VAL A 172 -22.08 -31.02 -10.01
C VAL A 172 -23.05 -31.85 -10.84
N ASP A 173 -23.28 -33.08 -10.43
CA ASP A 173 -24.18 -34.00 -11.17
C ASP A 173 -25.65 -33.63 -10.98
N ASP A 174 -26.03 -33.09 -9.83
CA ASP A 174 -27.37 -32.59 -9.55
C ASP A 174 -27.37 -31.37 -8.62
N LEU A 175 -28.53 -30.71 -8.49
CA LEU A 175 -28.72 -29.56 -7.60
C LEU A 175 -29.15 -30.02 -6.20
N THR A 176 -28.31 -30.78 -5.52
CA THR A 176 -28.49 -31.16 -4.11
C THR A 176 -28.16 -30.01 -3.15
N ASP A 177 -28.52 -30.14 -1.89
CA ASP A 177 -28.18 -29.19 -0.84
C ASP A 177 -26.65 -28.97 -0.71
N ILE A 178 -25.87 -29.99 -1.04
CA ILE A 178 -24.39 -29.92 -1.06
C ILE A 178 -23.90 -28.99 -2.17
N ALA A 179 -24.52 -29.02 -3.35
CA ALA A 179 -24.19 -28.14 -4.46
C ALA A 179 -24.51 -26.67 -4.15
N VAL A 180 -25.56 -26.41 -3.38
CA VAL A 180 -25.95 -25.05 -2.96
C VAL A 180 -25.04 -24.51 -1.87
N ASN A 181 -24.46 -25.38 -1.05
CA ASN A 181 -23.53 -25.03 0.03
C ASN A 181 -22.06 -25.23 -0.36
N ALA A 182 -21.75 -25.32 -1.62
CA ALA A 182 -20.40 -25.60 -2.14
C ALA A 182 -19.35 -24.52 -1.88
N GLY A 183 -19.63 -23.53 -1.03
CA GLY A 183 -18.61 -22.78 -0.33
C GLY A 183 -17.90 -23.58 0.77
N ASP A 184 -18.44 -24.71 1.16
CA ASP A 184 -17.87 -25.63 2.16
C ASP A 184 -17.31 -26.85 1.44
N GLN A 185 -16.06 -26.83 1.17
CA GLN A 185 -15.30 -27.72 0.33
C GLN A 185 -15.02 -29.07 0.94
N THR A 186 -15.96 -29.83 1.16
CA THR A 186 -15.72 -31.26 1.35
C THR A 186 -16.54 -32.06 0.36
N LEU A 187 -16.23 -31.88 -0.91
CA LEU A 187 -16.39 -32.95 -1.88
C LEU A 187 -15.23 -33.92 -1.74
N ASP A 188 -14.97 -34.35 -0.51
CA ASP A 188 -14.21 -35.54 -0.23
C ASP A 188 -15.23 -36.70 -0.24
N ASP A 189 -15.36 -37.29 -1.45
CA ASP A 189 -15.52 -38.75 -1.63
C ASP A 189 -15.52 -39.09 -3.12
#